data_7a3b40f6b1ed4e9bcbefcf795c5570be
#
_entry.id   7a3b40f6b1ed4e9bcbefcf795c5570be
#
_cell.length_a   1.000
_cell.length_b   1.000
_cell.length_c   1.000
_cell.angle_alpha   90.00
_cell.angle_beta   90.00
_cell.angle_gamma   90.00
#
_symmetry.space_group_name_H-M   'P 1'
#
loop_
_entity.id
_entity.type
_entity.pdbx_description
1 polymer ?
#
loop_
_entity_poly.entity_id
_entity_poly.type
_entity_poly.pdbx_seq_one_letter_code
_entity_poly.pdbx_strand_id
1 'polypeptide(L)'
;MIAQLNNLVLYAKPVVHERTTCMQNPSFVCIDFRRFSSSRLTHHPKASLSDSTQVVTTSPFANRVSRTARNEGQEALFDYLHCTRSFGFTDAEHISKNSPKFLENLLSKIDSEKEVARTLSRFLRYNPINEFEPFFESLGLSPSELPLFLPRHLMYLSDDPVMFENFQALCDYGIPRSNIGRMYKEAREIFGYDYGVLASKLQAYEYLGLSKGTVVKLVSCCPLLLIGGVNNEFVKFLEKLKCLGLGMDWIGGYASDNSTYNWNRMLDTMDFLDHVGYTKEQMCSLFERNPALLLEGSGKNVYVLFGRLLKLGLEMNEVYSLFMQYPQVLSVKCTRYLLQAIDYLIEVGMATDEIADVVANDMEFLSSSRLKRPNTVCRELKVGRDGLLQIIREDPSKVLRLASKSKASASKQVVSRVPCNHLEKTSFLLRLGYAENSEEMMKALKKFRGRGDQLQERFDCLVEAGLDCNVVMNIIKQAPMVLNQSKDVIVKKISCLTNCLGYPLESLEAFPAYLCYDMDRINLRFSMYMWLREKRAAKPTLSLSTLLACSDARFARYYVDIHPEGPAMWESLKNQKKLSAQ
;
A
#
# COMPACT_ATOMS: atom_id res chain seq x y z
N MET A 1 -16.52 -1.44 -29.72
CA MET A 1 -15.37 -1.74 -28.83
C MET A 1 -15.80 -2.57 -27.62
N ILE A 2 -16.77 -2.12 -26.82
CA ILE A 2 -17.29 -2.84 -25.63
C ILE A 2 -17.84 -4.24 -25.98
N ALA A 3 -18.59 -4.37 -27.09
CA ALA A 3 -19.13 -5.67 -27.55
C ALA A 3 -18.04 -6.65 -28.01
N GLN A 4 -16.92 -6.15 -28.54
CA GLN A 4 -15.79 -6.99 -28.95
C GLN A 4 -14.94 -7.43 -27.75
N LEU A 5 -14.77 -6.58 -26.73
CA LEU A 5 -14.07 -6.91 -25.50
C LEU A 5 -14.85 -7.92 -24.65
N ASN A 6 -16.17 -7.77 -24.58
CA ASN A 6 -17.04 -8.73 -23.90
C ASN A 6 -17.07 -10.10 -24.58
N ASN A 7 -16.93 -10.15 -25.93
CA ASN A 7 -16.86 -11.42 -26.64
C ASN A 7 -15.52 -12.17 -26.39
N LEU A 8 -14.41 -11.47 -26.19
CA LEU A 8 -13.14 -12.10 -25.79
C LEU A 8 -13.20 -12.73 -24.39
N VAL A 9 -14.04 -12.20 -23.51
CA VAL A 9 -14.23 -12.70 -22.14
C VAL A 9 -15.35 -13.77 -22.05
N LEU A 10 -16.31 -13.77 -22.98
CA LEU A 10 -17.47 -14.68 -22.98
C LEU A 10 -17.19 -16.07 -23.57
N TYR A 11 -16.06 -16.29 -24.26
CA TYR A 11 -15.71 -17.64 -24.75
C TYR A 11 -15.21 -18.59 -23.67
N ALA A 12 -14.96 -18.10 -22.45
CA ALA A 12 -14.66 -18.92 -21.28
C ALA A 12 -15.90 -19.04 -20.38
N LYS A 13 -16.87 -19.86 -20.79
CA LYS A 13 -17.96 -20.26 -19.89
C LYS A 13 -17.41 -21.25 -18.86
N PRO A 14 -17.74 -21.08 -17.55
CA PRO A 14 -17.41 -22.10 -16.56
C PRO A 14 -18.17 -23.40 -16.91
N VAL A 15 -17.44 -24.49 -17.01
CA VAL A 15 -18.03 -25.83 -17.06
C VAL A 15 -18.54 -26.13 -15.66
N VAL A 16 -19.82 -25.91 -15.43
CA VAL A 16 -20.51 -26.37 -14.22
C VAL A 16 -20.61 -27.88 -14.31
N HIS A 17 -19.81 -28.58 -13.54
CA HIS A 17 -20.06 -29.98 -13.26
C HIS A 17 -21.35 -30.08 -12.43
N GLU A 18 -22.47 -30.35 -13.09
CA GLU A 18 -23.70 -30.79 -12.45
C GLU A 18 -23.46 -32.10 -11.66
N ARG A 19 -23.33 -31.99 -10.36
CA ARG A 19 -23.62 -33.11 -9.47
C ARG A 19 -25.07 -33.01 -9.06
N THR A 20 -25.89 -33.76 -9.75
CA THR A 20 -27.27 -34.14 -9.36
C THR A 20 -27.29 -34.70 -7.95
N THR A 21 -27.84 -33.94 -7.02
CA THR A 21 -28.55 -34.53 -5.86
C THR A 21 -29.74 -33.65 -5.54
N CYS A 22 -30.88 -34.28 -5.67
CA CYS A 22 -32.23 -33.89 -5.29
C CYS A 22 -32.30 -33.51 -3.82
N MET A 23 -32.98 -32.39 -3.47
CA MET A 23 -33.97 -32.27 -2.40
C MET A 23 -34.23 -30.81 -2.02
N GLN A 24 -35.47 -30.41 -2.26
CA GLN A 24 -36.36 -29.57 -1.45
C GLN A 24 -35.94 -28.18 -0.97
N ASN A 25 -36.72 -27.20 -1.47
CA ASN A 25 -36.84 -25.82 -0.96
C ASN A 25 -37.25 -25.78 0.52
N PRO A 26 -36.80 -24.77 1.25
CA PRO A 26 -37.79 -23.92 1.92
C PRO A 26 -37.55 -22.40 1.78
N SER A 27 -38.64 -21.75 1.41
CA SER A 27 -39.17 -20.46 1.85
C SER A 27 -38.20 -19.34 2.31
N PHE A 28 -38.20 -18.26 1.53
CA PHE A 28 -37.73 -16.92 1.91
C PHE A 28 -38.52 -16.38 3.11
N VAL A 29 -37.83 -16.01 4.15
CA VAL A 29 -38.30 -15.09 5.20
C VAL A 29 -37.47 -13.82 5.18
N CYS A 30 -38.12 -12.73 4.77
CA CYS A 30 -37.62 -11.37 4.95
C CYS A 30 -37.57 -11.05 6.45
N ILE A 31 -36.43 -10.62 6.96
CA ILE A 31 -36.32 -10.01 8.29
C ILE A 31 -35.97 -8.55 8.14
N ASP A 32 -36.95 -7.73 8.50
CA ASP A 32 -36.89 -6.28 8.64
C ASP A 32 -35.98 -5.88 9.81
N PHE A 33 -34.97 -5.05 9.57
CA PHE A 33 -34.19 -4.41 10.63
C PHE A 33 -34.82 -3.06 11.02
N ARG A 34 -35.62 -3.08 12.08
CA ARG A 34 -35.98 -1.85 12.83
C ARG A 34 -35.23 -1.81 14.14
N ARG A 35 -34.52 -0.67 14.31
CA ARG A 35 -34.16 0.07 15.53
C ARG A 35 -34.39 -0.60 16.88
N PHE A 36 -33.35 -0.65 17.69
CA PHE A 36 -33.49 -0.54 19.14
C PHE A 36 -32.52 0.49 19.74
N SER A 37 -33.10 1.44 20.43
CA SER A 37 -32.48 2.48 21.22
C SER A 37 -32.24 1.99 22.66
N SER A 38 -31.27 2.63 23.30
CA SER A 38 -30.79 2.45 24.66
C SER A 38 -31.85 2.50 25.77
N SER A 39 -31.70 1.72 26.82
CA SER A 39 -32.00 2.15 28.18
C SER A 39 -31.19 1.37 29.22
N ARG A 40 -30.64 2.13 30.17
CA ARG A 40 -29.99 1.67 31.40
C ARG A 40 -31.03 1.02 32.34
N LEU A 41 -30.60 0.07 33.16
CA LEU A 41 -30.92 0.07 34.60
C LEU A 41 -30.14 -1.00 35.38
N THR A 42 -29.73 -0.58 36.53
CA THR A 42 -29.06 -1.16 37.67
C THR A 42 -29.82 -2.31 38.35
N HIS A 43 -29.16 -3.31 38.93
CA HIS A 43 -29.14 -3.68 40.35
C HIS A 43 -28.51 -5.07 40.61
N HIS A 44 -27.62 -5.11 41.60
CA HIS A 44 -27.16 -6.31 42.29
C HIS A 44 -28.25 -6.90 43.21
N PRO A 45 -28.19 -8.20 43.62
CA PRO A 45 -27.52 -8.47 44.87
C PRO A 45 -26.66 -9.76 44.95
N LYS A 46 -25.88 -9.78 46.03
CA LYS A 46 -24.97 -10.83 46.50
C LYS A 46 -25.71 -12.10 46.96
N ALA A 47 -25.10 -13.26 46.79
CA ALA A 47 -25.14 -14.36 47.75
C ALA A 47 -23.85 -15.19 47.64
N SER A 48 -23.26 -15.45 48.76
CA SER A 48 -22.08 -16.26 49.04
C SER A 48 -22.44 -17.75 49.05
N LEU A 49 -21.53 -18.60 48.55
CA LEU A 49 -21.20 -19.87 49.22
C LEU A 49 -19.89 -20.44 48.65
N SER A 50 -19.03 -20.82 49.57
CA SER A 50 -17.75 -21.49 49.46
C SER A 50 -17.85 -22.85 48.74
N ASP A 51 -16.89 -23.15 47.86
CA ASP A 51 -16.16 -24.39 48.01
C ASP A 51 -14.83 -24.40 47.25
N SER A 52 -13.89 -25.06 47.83
CA SER A 52 -12.49 -25.22 47.49
C SER A 52 -12.30 -25.98 46.20
N THR A 53 -11.62 -25.35 45.21
CA THR A 53 -10.93 -26.12 44.17
C THR A 53 -9.63 -25.39 43.80
N GLN A 54 -8.58 -26.16 43.75
CA GLN A 54 -7.19 -25.79 43.57
C GLN A 54 -6.98 -24.78 42.44
N VAL A 55 -6.41 -23.64 42.78
CA VAL A 55 -5.89 -22.65 41.83
C VAL A 55 -4.61 -23.22 41.22
N VAL A 56 -4.72 -23.73 40.01
CA VAL A 56 -3.57 -23.86 39.13
C VAL A 56 -3.20 -22.46 38.68
N THR A 57 -2.19 -21.91 39.29
CA THR A 57 -1.54 -20.67 38.88
C THR A 57 -0.85 -20.89 37.55
N THR A 58 -1.52 -20.61 36.45
CA THR A 58 -0.87 -20.40 35.16
C THR A 58 -0.21 -19.03 35.19
N SER A 59 1.11 -19.01 35.39
CA SER A 59 1.94 -17.82 35.28
C SER A 59 1.84 -17.24 33.86
N PRO A 60 1.74 -15.92 33.67
CA PRO A 60 1.71 -15.29 32.37
C PRO A 60 3.14 -15.01 31.87
N PHE A 61 3.96 -16.04 31.74
CA PHE A 61 5.17 -16.00 30.93
C PHE A 61 4.89 -16.77 29.65
N ALA A 62 4.27 -16.10 28.68
CA ALA A 62 4.32 -16.52 27.30
C ALA A 62 5.81 -16.54 26.92
N ASN A 63 6.40 -17.72 26.78
CA ASN A 63 7.75 -17.95 26.28
C ASN A 63 7.89 -17.23 24.94
N ARG A 64 8.58 -16.10 24.92
CA ARG A 64 8.95 -15.42 23.68
C ARG A 64 9.92 -16.35 22.96
N VAL A 65 9.42 -16.97 21.88
CA VAL A 65 10.24 -17.76 20.96
C VAL A 65 11.49 -16.98 20.61
N SER A 66 12.67 -17.55 20.83
CA SER A 66 13.93 -16.85 20.56
C SER A 66 14.05 -16.52 19.06
N ARG A 67 14.78 -15.45 18.72
CA ARG A 67 14.99 -15.05 17.33
C ARG A 67 15.69 -16.15 16.52
N THR A 68 16.59 -16.88 17.15
CA THR A 68 17.30 -18.02 16.54
C THR A 68 16.34 -19.16 16.25
N ALA A 69 15.51 -19.57 17.21
CA ALA A 69 14.51 -20.62 17.01
C ALA A 69 13.50 -20.26 15.90
N ARG A 70 13.13 -18.99 15.79
CA ARG A 70 12.25 -18.52 14.71
C ARG A 70 12.94 -18.63 13.34
N ASN A 71 14.21 -18.24 13.22
CA ASN A 71 14.95 -18.33 11.96
C ASN A 71 15.16 -19.80 11.55
N GLU A 72 15.51 -20.68 12.49
CA GLU A 72 15.63 -22.11 12.25
C GLU A 72 14.30 -22.75 11.86
N GLY A 73 13.21 -22.33 12.50
CA GLY A 73 11.87 -22.77 12.15
C GLY A 73 11.44 -22.33 10.76
N GLN A 74 11.76 -21.09 10.36
CA GLN A 74 11.52 -20.60 9.00
C GLN A 74 12.29 -21.40 7.96
N GLU A 75 13.54 -21.76 8.25
CA GLU A 75 14.36 -22.59 7.36
C GLU A 75 13.77 -24.00 7.22
N ALA A 76 13.35 -24.62 8.32
CA ALA A 76 12.71 -25.94 8.28
C ALA A 76 11.38 -25.95 7.52
N LEU A 77 10.55 -24.91 7.69
CA LEU A 77 9.31 -24.75 6.93
C LEU A 77 9.57 -24.51 5.45
N PHE A 78 10.58 -23.70 5.12
CA PHE A 78 11.02 -23.50 3.75
C PHE A 78 11.46 -24.83 3.10
N ASP A 79 12.32 -25.59 3.76
CA ASP A 79 12.83 -26.87 3.26
C ASP A 79 11.68 -27.87 3.06
N TYR A 80 10.69 -27.89 3.95
CA TYR A 80 9.48 -28.71 3.78
C TYR A 80 8.71 -28.30 2.52
N LEU A 81 8.40 -27.02 2.37
CA LEU A 81 7.62 -26.54 1.22
C LEU A 81 8.40 -26.72 -0.09
N HIS A 82 9.67 -26.39 -0.11
CA HIS A 82 10.49 -26.43 -1.35
C HIS A 82 10.93 -27.85 -1.70
N CYS A 83 11.54 -28.58 -0.74
CA CYS A 83 12.17 -29.87 -1.02
C CYS A 83 11.18 -31.04 -0.93
N THR A 84 10.18 -30.96 -0.04
CA THR A 84 9.22 -32.07 0.15
C THR A 84 7.94 -31.88 -0.66
N ARG A 85 7.46 -30.63 -0.75
CA ARG A 85 6.22 -30.31 -1.44
C ARG A 85 6.41 -29.73 -2.85
N SER A 86 7.66 -29.52 -3.29
CA SER A 86 8.05 -29.06 -4.62
C SER A 86 7.54 -27.66 -4.99
N PHE A 87 7.25 -26.80 -4.00
CA PHE A 87 6.92 -25.40 -4.27
C PHE A 87 8.07 -24.66 -4.92
N GLY A 88 7.77 -23.70 -5.77
CA GLY A 88 8.75 -22.76 -6.29
C GLY A 88 9.52 -22.08 -5.16
N PHE A 89 10.80 -21.81 -5.39
CA PHE A 89 11.68 -21.18 -4.38
C PHE A 89 11.07 -19.91 -3.79
N THR A 90 10.57 -19.02 -4.66
CA THR A 90 9.97 -17.73 -4.27
C THR A 90 8.73 -17.87 -3.42
N ASP A 91 7.90 -18.87 -3.70
CA ASP A 91 6.66 -19.12 -2.96
C ASP A 91 6.96 -19.76 -1.62
N ALA A 92 7.80 -20.79 -1.58
CA ALA A 92 8.24 -21.42 -0.33
C ALA A 92 8.93 -20.41 0.60
N GLU A 93 9.79 -19.52 0.05
CA GLU A 93 10.45 -18.46 0.80
C GLU A 93 9.44 -17.43 1.33
N HIS A 94 8.49 -17.00 0.50
CA HIS A 94 7.47 -16.05 0.90
C HIS A 94 6.59 -16.61 2.02
N ILE A 95 6.08 -17.84 1.86
CA ILE A 95 5.22 -18.50 2.84
C ILE A 95 5.96 -18.67 4.18
N SER A 96 7.18 -19.21 4.16
CA SER A 96 7.95 -19.47 5.38
C SER A 96 8.31 -18.20 6.17
N LYS A 97 8.54 -17.08 5.47
CA LYS A 97 8.90 -15.80 6.10
C LYS A 97 7.71 -14.99 6.59
N ASN A 98 6.56 -15.11 5.92
CA ASN A 98 5.41 -14.25 6.16
C ASN A 98 4.23 -14.96 6.87
N SER A 99 4.47 -16.13 7.46
CA SER A 99 3.50 -16.85 8.31
C SER A 99 3.97 -16.98 9.78
N PRO A 100 4.18 -15.86 10.50
CA PRO A 100 4.79 -15.89 11.83
C PRO A 100 3.95 -16.58 12.90
N LYS A 101 2.62 -16.49 12.85
CA LYS A 101 1.74 -17.12 13.82
C LYS A 101 1.64 -18.63 13.63
N PHE A 102 1.53 -19.05 12.37
CA PHE A 102 1.60 -20.47 12.04
C PHE A 102 2.93 -21.06 12.51
N LEU A 103 4.03 -20.37 12.28
CA LEU A 103 5.36 -20.81 12.74
C LEU A 103 5.45 -20.85 14.27
N GLU A 104 4.91 -19.87 15.00
CA GLU A 104 4.84 -19.89 16.46
C GLU A 104 4.05 -21.11 16.96
N ASN A 105 2.93 -21.43 16.32
CA ASN A 105 2.12 -22.62 16.63
C ASN A 105 2.89 -23.93 16.34
N LEU A 106 3.66 -24.00 15.26
CA LEU A 106 4.52 -25.15 14.97
C LEU A 106 5.61 -25.31 16.01
N LEU A 107 6.29 -24.22 16.38
CA LEU A 107 7.36 -24.23 17.37
C LEU A 107 6.85 -24.62 18.76
N SER A 108 5.61 -24.31 19.10
CA SER A 108 4.99 -24.74 20.36
C SER A 108 4.73 -26.24 20.47
N LYS A 109 4.75 -26.99 19.35
CA LYS A 109 4.53 -28.43 19.29
C LYS A 109 5.81 -29.25 19.44
N ILE A 110 6.97 -28.59 19.50
CA ILE A 110 8.28 -29.21 19.66
C ILE A 110 8.89 -28.86 21.02
N ASP A 111 9.25 -29.86 21.82
CA ASP A 111 9.73 -29.69 23.20
C ASP A 111 11.22 -29.32 23.32
N SER A 112 11.94 -29.17 22.20
CA SER A 112 13.39 -28.97 22.21
C SER A 112 13.78 -27.55 21.77
N GLU A 113 14.40 -26.79 22.69
CA GLU A 113 15.06 -25.52 22.35
C GLU A 113 16.41 -25.71 21.63
N LYS A 114 16.95 -26.92 21.64
CA LYS A 114 18.21 -27.27 20.96
C LYS A 114 17.92 -27.98 19.65
N GLU A 115 18.59 -27.58 18.58
CA GLU A 115 18.42 -28.14 17.22
C GLU A 115 16.98 -28.03 16.66
N VAL A 116 16.36 -26.85 16.78
CA VAL A 116 14.97 -26.57 16.34
C VAL A 116 14.77 -26.95 14.88
N ALA A 117 15.69 -26.59 13.98
CA ALA A 117 15.57 -26.90 12.55
C ALA A 117 15.43 -28.40 12.29
N ARG A 118 16.27 -29.22 12.93
CA ARG A 118 16.29 -30.68 12.76
C ARG A 118 15.04 -31.34 13.35
N THR A 119 14.65 -30.90 14.54
CA THR A 119 13.46 -31.40 15.23
C THR A 119 12.19 -31.07 14.46
N LEU A 120 12.08 -29.83 13.97
CA LEU A 120 10.93 -29.39 13.18
C LEU A 120 10.87 -30.07 11.81
N SER A 121 11.99 -30.22 11.12
CA SER A 121 12.05 -30.96 9.85
C SER A 121 11.62 -32.42 10.02
N ARG A 122 11.99 -33.04 11.15
CA ARG A 122 11.53 -34.38 11.48
C ARG A 122 10.03 -34.41 11.79
N PHE A 123 9.54 -33.43 12.56
CA PHE A 123 8.11 -33.29 12.87
C PHE A 123 7.28 -33.15 11.60
N LEU A 124 7.62 -32.24 10.68
CA LEU A 124 6.94 -31.98 9.44
C LEU A 124 6.90 -33.20 8.49
N ARG A 125 7.91 -34.06 8.57
CA ARG A 125 7.95 -35.31 7.78
C ARG A 125 6.87 -36.31 8.18
N TYR A 126 6.53 -36.37 9.46
CA TYR A 126 5.57 -37.35 9.99
C TYR A 126 4.21 -36.78 10.34
N ASN A 127 4.09 -35.46 10.42
CA ASN A 127 2.85 -34.76 10.75
C ASN A 127 2.49 -33.80 9.62
N PRO A 128 1.58 -34.20 8.71
CA PRO A 128 1.16 -33.33 7.64
C PRO A 128 0.49 -32.06 8.20
N ILE A 129 0.81 -30.94 7.61
CA ILE A 129 0.24 -29.64 7.96
C ILE A 129 -0.80 -29.23 6.92
N ASN A 130 -1.76 -28.41 7.34
CA ASN A 130 -2.63 -27.73 6.40
C ASN A 130 -1.86 -26.58 5.75
N GLU A 131 -1.47 -26.73 4.48
CA GLU A 131 -0.64 -25.77 3.75
C GLU A 131 -1.38 -24.45 3.47
N PHE A 132 -2.72 -24.47 3.47
CA PHE A 132 -3.52 -23.26 3.30
C PHE A 132 -3.37 -22.28 4.48
N GLU A 133 -3.09 -22.77 5.70
CA GLU A 133 -2.90 -21.88 6.87
C GLU A 133 -1.70 -20.94 6.68
N PRO A 134 -0.45 -21.43 6.52
CA PRO A 134 0.70 -20.57 6.31
C PRO A 134 0.61 -19.80 4.98
N PHE A 135 -0.01 -20.36 3.95
CA PHE A 135 -0.22 -19.70 2.68
C PHE A 135 -1.08 -18.44 2.85
N PHE A 136 -2.29 -18.54 3.38
CA PHE A 136 -3.17 -17.40 3.56
C PHE A 136 -2.63 -16.39 4.58
N GLU A 137 -1.98 -16.85 5.65
CA GLU A 137 -1.30 -15.95 6.58
C GLU A 137 -0.21 -15.15 5.87
N SER A 138 0.57 -15.78 4.98
CA SER A 138 1.62 -15.11 4.20
C SER A 138 1.07 -14.05 3.26
N LEU A 139 -0.18 -14.15 2.85
CA LEU A 139 -0.90 -13.17 2.04
C LEU A 139 -1.54 -12.05 2.88
N GLY A 140 -1.38 -12.09 4.22
CA GLY A 140 -1.84 -11.04 5.12
C GLY A 140 -3.22 -11.28 5.75
N LEU A 141 -3.76 -12.51 5.68
CA LEU A 141 -4.95 -12.86 6.44
C LEU A 141 -4.58 -13.04 7.92
N SER A 142 -5.36 -12.43 8.81
CA SER A 142 -5.15 -12.58 10.24
C SER A 142 -5.58 -13.98 10.74
N PRO A 143 -4.98 -14.50 11.82
CA PRO A 143 -5.36 -15.80 12.37
C PRO A 143 -6.85 -15.93 12.74
N SER A 144 -7.51 -14.83 13.06
CA SER A 144 -8.94 -14.77 13.34
C SER A 144 -9.81 -14.90 12.08
N GLU A 145 -9.28 -14.55 10.93
CA GLU A 145 -9.96 -14.62 9.63
C GLU A 145 -9.75 -15.99 8.95
N LEU A 146 -8.60 -16.62 9.18
CA LEU A 146 -8.24 -17.90 8.54
C LEU A 146 -9.36 -18.95 8.56
N PRO A 147 -10.04 -19.23 9.70
CA PRO A 147 -11.10 -20.26 9.75
C PRO A 147 -12.26 -20.01 8.78
N LEU A 148 -12.49 -18.75 8.36
CA LEU A 148 -13.56 -18.39 7.44
C LEU A 148 -13.20 -18.71 5.97
N PHE A 149 -11.92 -18.77 5.67
CA PHE A 149 -11.41 -18.92 4.31
C PHE A 149 -10.76 -20.27 4.04
N LEU A 150 -10.37 -21.02 5.08
CA LEU A 150 -9.78 -22.35 4.92
C LEU A 150 -10.78 -23.33 4.24
N PRO A 151 -10.34 -24.07 3.22
CA PRO A 151 -11.15 -25.12 2.63
C PRO A 151 -11.34 -26.28 3.63
N ARG A 152 -12.55 -26.78 3.76
CA ARG A 152 -12.91 -27.78 4.79
C ARG A 152 -12.33 -29.17 4.55
N HIS A 153 -12.01 -29.50 3.30
CA HIS A 153 -11.65 -30.86 2.88
C HIS A 153 -10.30 -30.96 2.16
N LEU A 154 -9.58 -29.84 2.06
CA LEU A 154 -8.28 -29.79 1.40
C LEU A 154 -7.21 -29.50 2.44
N MET A 155 -6.08 -30.17 2.32
CA MET A 155 -4.92 -29.96 3.20
C MET A 155 -3.72 -29.38 2.46
N TYR A 156 -3.58 -29.74 1.19
CA TYR A 156 -2.42 -29.36 0.40
C TYR A 156 -2.82 -28.35 -0.66
N LEU A 157 -1.97 -27.38 -0.91
CA LEU A 157 -2.21 -26.39 -1.99
C LEU A 157 -2.30 -27.05 -3.37
N SER A 158 -1.64 -28.21 -3.55
CA SER A 158 -1.78 -29.03 -4.75
C SER A 158 -3.17 -29.65 -4.94
N ASP A 159 -4.00 -29.66 -3.90
CA ASP A 159 -5.37 -30.20 -3.97
C ASP A 159 -6.34 -29.19 -4.62
N ASP A 160 -5.95 -27.90 -4.72
CA ASP A 160 -6.67 -26.84 -5.42
C ASP A 160 -5.76 -26.16 -6.47
N PRO A 161 -5.46 -26.86 -7.57
CA PRO A 161 -4.56 -26.34 -8.60
C PRO A 161 -5.11 -25.08 -9.28
N VAL A 162 -6.43 -24.95 -9.38
CA VAL A 162 -7.08 -23.79 -10.01
C VAL A 162 -6.86 -22.53 -9.18
N MET A 163 -7.06 -22.60 -7.87
CA MET A 163 -6.78 -21.49 -6.96
C MET A 163 -5.31 -21.08 -7.01
N PHE A 164 -4.41 -22.06 -6.94
CA PHE A 164 -2.97 -21.79 -6.91
C PHE A 164 -2.47 -21.22 -8.24
N GLU A 165 -3.02 -21.65 -9.36
CA GLU A 165 -2.70 -21.12 -10.68
C GLU A 165 -3.16 -19.67 -10.85
N ASN A 166 -4.40 -19.34 -10.45
CA ASN A 166 -4.87 -17.96 -10.47
C ASN A 166 -4.05 -17.07 -9.53
N PHE A 167 -3.60 -17.59 -8.38
CA PHE A 167 -2.63 -16.91 -7.53
C PHE A 167 -1.32 -16.62 -8.26
N GLN A 168 -0.75 -17.61 -8.96
CA GLN A 168 0.48 -17.42 -9.75
C GLN A 168 0.29 -16.42 -10.88
N ALA A 169 -0.85 -16.48 -11.59
CA ALA A 169 -1.16 -15.53 -12.65
C ALA A 169 -1.19 -14.08 -12.15
N LEU A 170 -1.71 -13.82 -10.93
CA LEU A 170 -1.66 -12.50 -10.30
C LEU A 170 -0.22 -12.09 -9.96
N CYS A 171 0.59 -13.01 -9.44
CA CYS A 171 2.01 -12.74 -9.11
C CYS A 171 2.83 -12.43 -10.37
N ASP A 172 2.66 -13.21 -11.45
CA ASP A 172 3.38 -13.06 -12.72
C ASP A 172 2.95 -11.78 -13.45
N TYR A 173 1.70 -11.39 -13.29
CA TYR A 173 1.23 -10.11 -13.78
C TYR A 173 1.86 -8.93 -13.03
N GLY A 174 2.39 -9.14 -11.84
CA GLY A 174 3.09 -8.15 -11.02
C GLY A 174 2.29 -7.60 -9.85
N ILE A 175 1.20 -8.25 -9.46
CA ILE A 175 0.43 -7.85 -8.27
C ILE A 175 1.20 -8.26 -7.01
N PRO A 176 1.43 -7.33 -6.08
CA PRO A 176 2.13 -7.64 -4.82
C PRO A 176 1.38 -8.71 -4.01
N ARG A 177 2.11 -9.72 -3.54
CA ARG A 177 1.53 -10.80 -2.71
C ARG A 177 0.75 -10.30 -1.50
N SER A 178 1.21 -9.20 -0.88
CA SER A 178 0.51 -8.54 0.22
C SER A 178 -0.90 -8.04 -0.13
N ASN A 179 -1.19 -7.77 -1.41
CA ASN A 179 -2.50 -7.32 -1.87
C ASN A 179 -3.41 -8.50 -2.24
N ILE A 180 -2.83 -9.65 -2.60
CA ILE A 180 -3.59 -10.83 -3.04
C ILE A 180 -4.50 -11.36 -1.92
N GLY A 181 -4.05 -11.30 -0.65
CA GLY A 181 -4.89 -11.70 0.47
C GLY A 181 -6.17 -10.86 0.60
N ARG A 182 -6.08 -9.54 0.34
CA ARG A 182 -7.25 -8.68 0.28
C ARG A 182 -8.13 -9.02 -0.92
N MET A 183 -7.54 -9.27 -2.09
CA MET A 183 -8.27 -9.69 -3.29
C MET A 183 -9.02 -11.00 -3.02
N TYR A 184 -8.43 -11.95 -2.31
CA TYR A 184 -9.08 -13.20 -1.93
C TYR A 184 -10.29 -12.97 -1.00
N LYS A 185 -10.22 -11.99 -0.09
CA LYS A 185 -11.35 -11.62 0.77
C LYS A 185 -12.50 -10.95 0.01
N GLU A 186 -12.16 -10.01 -0.88
CA GLU A 186 -13.14 -9.14 -1.55
C GLU A 186 -13.72 -9.77 -2.82
N ALA A 187 -12.95 -10.63 -3.51
CA ALA A 187 -13.26 -11.16 -4.83
C ALA A 187 -12.82 -12.64 -4.96
N ARG A 188 -13.24 -13.49 -4.01
CA ARG A 188 -12.83 -14.91 -3.98
C ARG A 188 -13.11 -15.65 -5.28
N GLU A 189 -14.12 -15.24 -6.02
CA GLU A 189 -14.55 -15.84 -7.28
C GLU A 189 -13.45 -15.87 -8.34
N ILE A 190 -12.55 -14.85 -8.36
CA ILE A 190 -11.46 -14.79 -9.35
C ILE A 190 -10.45 -15.94 -9.23
N PHE A 191 -10.34 -16.54 -8.05
CA PHE A 191 -9.44 -17.68 -7.79
C PHE A 191 -10.02 -19.02 -8.26
N GLY A 192 -11.28 -19.05 -8.66
CA GLY A 192 -11.93 -20.22 -9.25
C GLY A 192 -12.08 -20.12 -10.77
N TYR A 193 -11.45 -19.16 -11.45
CA TYR A 193 -11.51 -19.05 -12.90
C TYR A 193 -10.68 -20.14 -13.58
N ASP A 194 -11.19 -20.60 -14.73
CA ASP A 194 -10.46 -21.53 -15.58
C ASP A 194 -9.13 -20.95 -16.05
N TYR A 195 -8.23 -21.83 -16.48
CA TYR A 195 -6.90 -21.50 -16.95
C TYR A 195 -6.89 -20.34 -17.96
N GLY A 196 -6.03 -19.32 -17.72
CA GLY A 196 -5.83 -18.18 -18.59
C GLY A 196 -6.95 -17.14 -18.60
N VAL A 197 -8.11 -17.40 -17.99
CA VAL A 197 -9.24 -16.44 -17.93
C VAL A 197 -8.84 -15.17 -17.18
N LEU A 198 -8.19 -15.33 -16.04
CA LEU A 198 -7.76 -14.19 -15.22
C LEU A 198 -6.72 -13.33 -15.96
N ALA A 199 -5.74 -13.96 -16.62
CA ALA A 199 -4.76 -13.26 -17.44
C ALA A 199 -5.42 -12.48 -18.58
N SER A 200 -6.39 -13.09 -19.28
CA SER A 200 -7.17 -12.44 -20.33
C SER A 200 -7.96 -11.24 -19.83
N LYS A 201 -8.51 -11.31 -18.62
CA LYS A 201 -9.22 -10.19 -17.98
C LYS A 201 -8.28 -9.03 -17.67
N LEU A 202 -7.09 -9.31 -17.15
CA LEU A 202 -6.07 -8.29 -16.89
C LEU A 202 -5.63 -7.61 -18.18
N GLN A 203 -5.39 -8.38 -19.24
CA GLN A 203 -5.05 -7.85 -20.56
C GLN A 203 -6.19 -7.02 -21.17
N ALA A 204 -7.46 -7.38 -20.94
CA ALA A 204 -8.59 -6.59 -21.42
C ALA A 204 -8.55 -5.14 -20.94
N TYR A 205 -8.09 -4.89 -19.71
CA TYR A 205 -7.88 -3.54 -19.20
C TYR A 205 -6.70 -2.81 -19.86
N GLU A 206 -5.63 -3.53 -20.23
CA GLU A 206 -4.54 -2.94 -21.02
C GLU A 206 -5.01 -2.55 -22.43
N TYR A 207 -5.88 -3.35 -23.05
CA TYR A 207 -6.49 -3.00 -24.36
C TYR A 207 -7.39 -1.75 -24.31
N LEU A 208 -7.88 -1.34 -23.13
CA LEU A 208 -8.54 -0.05 -22.95
C LEU A 208 -7.56 1.13 -22.99
N GLY A 209 -6.26 0.88 -23.04
CA GLY A 209 -5.20 1.88 -23.09
C GLY A 209 -4.59 2.21 -21.72
N LEU A 210 -4.83 1.39 -20.70
CA LEU A 210 -4.19 1.51 -19.38
C LEU A 210 -2.80 0.85 -19.41
N SER A 211 -1.82 1.47 -18.76
CA SER A 211 -0.53 0.83 -18.55
C SER A 211 -0.66 -0.34 -17.57
N LYS A 212 0.20 -1.35 -17.71
CA LYS A 212 0.28 -2.49 -16.80
C LYS A 212 0.36 -2.06 -15.32
N GLY A 213 1.16 -1.02 -15.03
CA GLY A 213 1.30 -0.47 -13.68
C GLY A 213 -0.01 0.09 -13.12
N THR A 214 -0.79 0.78 -13.96
CA THR A 214 -2.11 1.28 -13.61
C THR A 214 -3.10 0.15 -13.38
N VAL A 215 -3.12 -0.88 -14.24
CA VAL A 215 -3.97 -2.06 -14.04
C VAL A 215 -3.64 -2.76 -12.72
N VAL A 216 -2.34 -3.03 -12.45
CA VAL A 216 -1.91 -3.62 -11.17
C VAL A 216 -2.46 -2.82 -9.99
N LYS A 217 -2.34 -1.50 -10.02
CA LYS A 217 -2.80 -0.64 -8.93
C LYS A 217 -4.32 -0.64 -8.79
N LEU A 218 -5.05 -0.52 -9.89
CA LEU A 218 -6.51 -0.52 -9.91
C LEU A 218 -7.10 -1.83 -9.42
N VAL A 219 -6.65 -2.97 -9.92
CA VAL A 219 -7.18 -4.28 -9.49
C VAL A 219 -6.77 -4.61 -8.06
N SER A 220 -5.61 -4.12 -7.61
CA SER A 220 -5.21 -4.22 -6.21
C SER A 220 -6.12 -3.40 -5.29
N CYS A 221 -6.59 -2.22 -5.73
CA CYS A 221 -7.50 -1.36 -4.96
C CYS A 221 -8.97 -1.78 -5.09
N CYS A 222 -9.38 -2.29 -6.25
CA CYS A 222 -10.74 -2.68 -6.56
C CYS A 222 -10.79 -4.05 -7.27
N PRO A 223 -10.61 -5.16 -6.53
CA PRO A 223 -10.61 -6.52 -7.11
C PRO A 223 -11.90 -6.89 -7.84
N LEU A 224 -13.02 -6.25 -7.48
CA LEU A 224 -14.33 -6.46 -8.10
C LEU A 224 -14.34 -6.12 -9.60
N LEU A 225 -13.36 -5.34 -10.10
CA LEU A 225 -13.20 -5.10 -11.54
C LEU A 225 -12.90 -6.39 -12.32
N LEU A 226 -12.34 -7.42 -11.67
CA LEU A 226 -12.03 -8.70 -12.30
C LEU A 226 -13.21 -9.68 -12.31
N ILE A 227 -14.32 -9.38 -11.60
CA ILE A 227 -15.51 -10.24 -11.56
C ILE A 227 -16.41 -9.96 -12.76
N GLY A 228 -16.91 -11.01 -13.38
CA GLY A 228 -17.80 -10.88 -14.54
C GLY A 228 -17.12 -10.37 -15.80
N GLY A 229 -17.84 -9.61 -16.63
CA GLY A 229 -17.29 -8.92 -17.80
C GLY A 229 -16.54 -7.64 -17.45
N VAL A 230 -15.98 -6.96 -18.47
CA VAL A 230 -15.40 -5.64 -18.29
C VAL A 230 -16.48 -4.67 -17.79
N ASN A 231 -16.18 -3.95 -16.71
CA ASN A 231 -17.14 -3.06 -16.08
C ASN A 231 -17.49 -1.87 -16.99
N ASN A 232 -18.73 -1.81 -17.46
CA ASN A 232 -19.19 -0.80 -18.43
C ASN A 232 -19.13 0.63 -17.88
N GLU A 233 -19.36 0.81 -16.59
CA GLU A 233 -19.34 2.13 -15.94
C GLU A 233 -17.90 2.63 -15.83
N PHE A 234 -16.99 1.74 -15.54
CA PHE A 234 -15.54 2.05 -15.54
C PHE A 234 -15.07 2.42 -16.96
N VAL A 235 -15.51 1.70 -18.00
CA VAL A 235 -15.17 2.04 -19.40
C VAL A 235 -15.69 3.42 -19.77
N LYS A 236 -16.95 3.73 -19.46
CA LYS A 236 -17.52 5.06 -19.68
C LYS A 236 -16.76 6.16 -18.94
N PHE A 237 -16.33 5.87 -17.71
CA PHE A 237 -15.51 6.78 -16.92
C PHE A 237 -14.15 7.06 -17.61
N LEU A 238 -13.47 6.04 -18.11
CA LEU A 238 -12.22 6.19 -18.85
C LEU A 238 -12.42 6.99 -20.15
N GLU A 239 -13.48 6.69 -20.90
CA GLU A 239 -13.84 7.43 -22.12
C GLU A 239 -14.06 8.92 -21.82
N LYS A 240 -14.74 9.22 -20.73
CA LYS A 240 -14.97 10.60 -20.28
C LYS A 240 -13.67 11.30 -19.85
N LEU A 241 -12.79 10.63 -19.11
CA LEU A 241 -11.46 11.16 -18.79
C LEU A 241 -10.67 11.50 -20.05
N LYS A 242 -10.69 10.62 -21.04
CA LYS A 242 -10.05 10.85 -22.33
C LYS A 242 -10.66 12.05 -23.08
N CYS A 243 -11.98 12.21 -23.04
CA CYS A 243 -12.66 13.36 -23.65
C CYS A 243 -12.30 14.70 -23.00
N LEU A 244 -11.91 14.68 -21.72
CA LEU A 244 -11.45 15.85 -20.97
C LEU A 244 -9.95 16.14 -21.20
N GLY A 245 -9.23 15.28 -21.93
CA GLY A 245 -7.78 15.42 -22.17
C GLY A 245 -6.90 14.82 -21.06
N LEU A 246 -7.49 14.16 -20.05
CA LEU A 246 -6.74 13.47 -19.02
C LEU A 246 -6.16 12.16 -19.58
N GLY A 247 -4.91 11.86 -19.24
CA GLY A 247 -4.27 10.61 -19.64
C GLY A 247 -4.98 9.39 -19.04
N MET A 248 -5.03 8.27 -19.77
CA MET A 248 -5.70 7.06 -19.29
C MET A 248 -5.11 6.54 -17.97
N ASP A 249 -3.81 6.74 -17.76
CA ASP A 249 -3.10 6.34 -16.55
C ASP A 249 -3.24 7.33 -15.37
N TRP A 250 -3.91 8.46 -15.58
CA TRP A 250 -4.13 9.46 -14.54
C TRP A 250 -4.72 8.83 -13.26
N ILE A 251 -5.72 7.96 -13.41
CA ILE A 251 -6.36 7.29 -12.26
C ILE A 251 -5.40 6.43 -11.45
N GLY A 252 -4.43 5.79 -12.11
CA GLY A 252 -3.40 4.97 -11.45
C GLY A 252 -2.51 5.77 -10.51
N GLY A 253 -2.28 7.06 -10.80
CA GLY A 253 -1.52 7.97 -9.94
C GLY A 253 -2.17 8.20 -8.58
N TYR A 254 -3.50 8.17 -8.52
CA TYR A 254 -4.28 8.60 -7.36
C TYR A 254 -5.13 7.51 -6.72
N ALA A 255 -5.18 6.31 -7.31
CA ALA A 255 -5.87 5.17 -6.71
C ALA A 255 -5.27 4.82 -5.35
N SER A 256 -6.11 4.68 -4.33
CA SER A 256 -5.75 4.43 -2.93
C SER A 256 -6.15 3.01 -2.52
N ASP A 257 -5.31 2.34 -1.74
CA ASP A 257 -5.53 0.97 -1.26
C ASP A 257 -6.74 0.79 -0.32
N ASN A 258 -7.30 1.90 0.17
CA ASN A 258 -8.40 1.90 1.14
C ASN A 258 -9.75 2.33 0.54
N SER A 259 -9.87 2.42 -0.77
CA SER A 259 -11.07 2.95 -1.41
C SER A 259 -11.79 1.92 -2.27
N THR A 260 -13.08 1.79 -2.02
CA THR A 260 -14.02 1.20 -2.98
C THR A 260 -14.50 2.29 -3.91
N TYR A 261 -14.32 2.12 -5.20
CA TYR A 261 -14.70 3.12 -6.20
C TYR A 261 -16.13 2.92 -6.68
N ASN A 262 -16.89 4.00 -6.70
CA ASN A 262 -18.22 4.05 -7.31
C ASN A 262 -18.11 4.84 -8.62
N TRP A 263 -17.96 4.13 -9.73
CA TRP A 263 -17.76 4.71 -11.05
C TRP A 263 -18.93 5.57 -11.51
N ASN A 264 -20.18 5.16 -11.22
CA ASN A 264 -21.37 5.95 -11.52
C ASN A 264 -21.34 7.31 -10.86
N ARG A 265 -20.94 7.36 -9.58
CA ARG A 265 -20.85 8.63 -8.88
C ARG A 265 -19.76 9.55 -9.44
N MET A 266 -18.66 8.98 -9.93
CA MET A 266 -17.61 9.77 -10.59
C MET A 266 -18.17 10.36 -11.90
N LEU A 267 -18.92 9.56 -12.67
CA LEU A 267 -19.63 10.02 -13.86
C LEU A 267 -20.63 11.11 -13.51
N ASP A 268 -21.47 10.93 -12.48
CA ASP A 268 -22.43 11.94 -12.02
C ASP A 268 -21.74 13.25 -11.64
N THR A 269 -20.55 13.18 -11.04
CA THR A 269 -19.76 14.38 -10.68
C THR A 269 -19.28 15.12 -11.92
N MET A 270 -18.80 14.40 -12.93
CA MET A 270 -18.40 15.00 -14.21
C MET A 270 -19.60 15.62 -14.93
N ASP A 271 -20.73 14.90 -14.97
CA ASP A 271 -21.98 15.39 -15.58
C ASP A 271 -22.53 16.63 -14.87
N PHE A 272 -22.45 16.66 -13.54
CA PHE A 272 -22.83 17.83 -12.77
C PHE A 272 -22.01 19.06 -13.13
N LEU A 273 -20.68 18.94 -13.23
CA LEU A 273 -19.80 20.05 -13.57
C LEU A 273 -20.06 20.55 -15.01
N ASP A 274 -20.30 19.63 -15.94
CA ASP A 274 -20.69 19.97 -17.32
C ASP A 274 -22.03 20.74 -17.39
N HIS A 275 -23.04 20.26 -16.67
CA HIS A 275 -24.34 20.94 -16.57
C HIS A 275 -24.28 22.31 -15.90
N VAL A 276 -23.35 22.49 -14.98
CA VAL A 276 -23.11 23.78 -14.32
C VAL A 276 -22.40 24.77 -15.25
N GLY A 277 -21.83 24.30 -16.37
CA GLY A 277 -21.23 25.13 -17.40
C GLY A 277 -19.70 25.20 -17.40
N TYR A 278 -19.03 24.30 -16.71
CA TYR A 278 -17.55 24.20 -16.80
C TYR A 278 -17.14 23.68 -18.18
N THR A 279 -16.11 24.31 -18.76
CA THR A 279 -15.54 23.81 -20.01
C THR A 279 -14.69 22.55 -19.74
N LYS A 280 -14.40 21.80 -20.81
CA LYS A 280 -13.56 20.58 -20.70
C LYS A 280 -12.17 20.89 -20.13
N GLU A 281 -11.58 22.01 -20.53
CA GLU A 281 -10.27 22.48 -20.07
C GLU A 281 -10.31 22.85 -18.58
N GLN A 282 -11.39 23.50 -18.15
CA GLN A 282 -11.61 23.83 -16.74
C GLN A 282 -11.77 22.58 -15.87
N MET A 283 -12.56 21.61 -16.34
CA MET A 283 -12.73 20.32 -15.66
C MET A 283 -11.41 19.53 -15.60
N CYS A 284 -10.65 19.48 -16.70
CA CYS A 284 -9.34 18.86 -16.74
C CYS A 284 -8.40 19.45 -15.65
N SER A 285 -8.23 20.77 -15.65
CA SER A 285 -7.41 21.49 -14.69
C SER A 285 -7.88 21.29 -13.24
N LEU A 286 -9.19 21.23 -13.03
CA LEU A 286 -9.78 21.00 -11.71
C LEU A 286 -9.47 19.60 -11.19
N PHE A 287 -9.58 18.56 -12.02
CA PHE A 287 -9.29 17.17 -11.63
C PHE A 287 -7.79 16.89 -11.49
N GLU A 288 -6.93 17.52 -12.29
CA GLU A 288 -5.48 17.44 -12.12
C GLU A 288 -5.03 17.99 -10.77
N ARG A 289 -5.59 19.12 -10.36
CA ARG A 289 -5.28 19.74 -9.06
C ARG A 289 -5.96 19.07 -7.89
N ASN A 290 -7.16 18.47 -8.12
CA ASN A 290 -8.00 17.87 -7.10
C ASN A 290 -8.52 16.49 -7.48
N PRO A 291 -7.67 15.47 -7.55
CA PRO A 291 -8.11 14.10 -7.82
C PRO A 291 -9.12 13.58 -6.79
N ALA A 292 -9.02 14.06 -5.56
CA ALA A 292 -9.93 13.71 -4.46
C ALA A 292 -11.40 14.04 -4.77
N LEU A 293 -11.66 15.01 -5.62
CA LEU A 293 -13.01 15.38 -6.04
C LEU A 293 -13.74 14.20 -6.71
N LEU A 294 -13.04 13.42 -7.52
CA LEU A 294 -13.56 12.22 -8.15
C LEU A 294 -13.39 10.97 -7.28
N LEU A 295 -12.20 10.79 -6.68
CA LEU A 295 -11.78 9.53 -6.07
C LEU A 295 -12.15 9.41 -4.60
N GLU A 296 -12.26 10.53 -3.86
CA GLU A 296 -12.58 10.53 -2.44
C GLU A 296 -14.00 11.03 -2.16
N GLY A 297 -14.67 10.39 -1.25
CA GLY A 297 -15.89 10.87 -0.65
C GLY A 297 -17.16 10.84 -1.53
N SER A 298 -18.23 11.39 -0.99
CA SER A 298 -19.51 11.50 -1.69
C SER A 298 -19.63 12.87 -2.32
N GLY A 299 -19.57 13.02 -3.61
CA GLY A 299 -19.78 14.29 -4.32
C GLY A 299 -20.91 15.17 -3.79
N LYS A 300 -21.84 14.59 -2.99
CA LYS A 300 -22.96 15.28 -2.34
C LYS A 300 -22.54 16.53 -1.56
N ASN A 301 -21.47 16.48 -0.79
CA ASN A 301 -21.03 17.67 -0.03
C ASN A 301 -20.50 18.77 -0.95
N VAL A 302 -19.86 18.39 -2.05
CA VAL A 302 -19.36 19.32 -3.06
C VAL A 302 -20.54 19.99 -3.77
N TYR A 303 -21.58 19.24 -4.15
CA TYR A 303 -22.80 19.79 -4.74
C TYR A 303 -23.50 20.78 -3.79
N VAL A 304 -23.57 20.43 -2.50
CA VAL A 304 -24.13 21.32 -1.48
C VAL A 304 -23.27 22.58 -1.34
N LEU A 305 -21.94 22.45 -1.37
CA LEU A 305 -21.03 23.60 -1.29
C LEU A 305 -21.23 24.53 -2.50
N PHE A 306 -21.23 23.99 -3.73
CA PHE A 306 -21.51 24.76 -4.93
C PHE A 306 -22.83 25.53 -4.80
N GLY A 307 -23.92 24.85 -4.47
CA GLY A 307 -25.22 25.45 -4.32
C GLY A 307 -25.27 26.53 -3.23
N ARG A 308 -24.48 26.38 -2.16
CA ARG A 308 -24.35 27.39 -1.09
C ARG A 308 -23.59 28.63 -1.57
N LEU A 309 -22.45 28.44 -2.24
CA LEU A 309 -21.64 29.55 -2.75
C LEU A 309 -22.43 30.40 -3.78
N LEU A 310 -23.12 29.75 -4.70
CA LEU A 310 -24.00 30.45 -5.65
C LEU A 310 -25.14 31.19 -4.96
N LYS A 311 -25.75 30.64 -3.90
CA LYS A 311 -26.78 31.31 -3.11
C LYS A 311 -26.27 32.52 -2.32
N LEU A 312 -24.98 32.57 -2.01
CA LEU A 312 -24.32 33.72 -1.40
C LEU A 312 -24.03 34.83 -2.41
N GLY A 313 -24.32 34.62 -3.72
CA GLY A 313 -24.15 35.60 -4.77
C GLY A 313 -22.83 35.52 -5.52
N LEU A 314 -21.96 34.51 -5.22
CA LEU A 314 -20.74 34.30 -5.98
C LEU A 314 -21.06 33.83 -7.40
N GLU A 315 -20.38 34.40 -8.39
CA GLU A 315 -20.49 33.95 -9.77
C GLU A 315 -19.75 32.64 -10.02
N MET A 316 -20.13 31.90 -11.06
CA MET A 316 -19.55 30.60 -11.39
C MET A 316 -18.02 30.67 -11.59
N ASN A 317 -17.55 31.72 -12.27
CA ASN A 317 -16.13 31.95 -12.51
C ASN A 317 -15.34 32.27 -11.23
N GLU A 318 -15.98 32.95 -10.29
CA GLU A 318 -15.39 33.23 -8.97
C GLU A 318 -15.25 31.93 -8.17
N VAL A 319 -16.30 31.12 -8.13
CA VAL A 319 -16.27 29.80 -7.47
C VAL A 319 -15.19 28.91 -8.09
N TYR A 320 -15.06 28.91 -9.42
CA TYR A 320 -13.99 28.19 -10.11
C TYR A 320 -12.60 28.71 -9.69
N SER A 321 -12.40 30.02 -9.71
CA SER A 321 -11.14 30.64 -9.34
C SER A 321 -10.73 30.32 -7.91
N LEU A 322 -11.69 30.34 -6.97
CA LEU A 322 -11.48 29.95 -5.57
C LEU A 322 -11.07 28.48 -5.43
N PHE A 323 -11.68 27.57 -6.18
CA PHE A 323 -11.31 26.15 -6.15
C PHE A 323 -9.96 25.88 -6.81
N MET A 324 -9.58 26.66 -7.81
CA MET A 324 -8.26 26.57 -8.42
C MET A 324 -7.18 27.14 -7.51
N GLN A 325 -7.50 28.16 -6.72
CA GLN A 325 -6.57 28.74 -5.74
C GLN A 325 -6.42 27.88 -4.49
N TYR A 326 -7.53 27.27 -4.00
CA TYR A 326 -7.58 26.47 -2.77
C TYR A 326 -8.09 25.05 -3.04
N PRO A 327 -7.33 24.23 -3.78
CA PRO A 327 -7.78 22.91 -4.20
C PRO A 327 -8.15 21.97 -3.05
N GLN A 328 -7.50 22.08 -1.90
CA GLN A 328 -7.79 21.28 -0.71
C GLN A 328 -9.23 21.43 -0.18
N VAL A 329 -9.93 22.52 -0.54
CA VAL A 329 -11.32 22.79 -0.13
C VAL A 329 -12.28 21.70 -0.61
N LEU A 330 -12.00 21.10 -1.75
CA LEU A 330 -12.82 20.04 -2.36
C LEU A 330 -12.62 18.65 -1.70
N SER A 331 -11.68 18.51 -0.78
CA SER A 331 -11.58 17.29 0.03
C SER A 331 -12.77 17.17 1.00
N VAL A 332 -13.20 15.94 1.29
CA VAL A 332 -14.38 15.66 2.14
C VAL A 332 -14.35 16.39 3.49
N LYS A 333 -13.17 16.45 4.10
CA LYS A 333 -12.97 17.09 5.41
C LYS A 333 -13.10 18.61 5.32
N CYS A 334 -12.40 19.22 4.37
CA CYS A 334 -12.37 20.67 4.20
C CYS A 334 -13.71 21.21 3.71
N THR A 335 -14.36 20.54 2.74
CA THR A 335 -15.73 20.88 2.30
C THR A 335 -16.71 20.91 3.47
N ARG A 336 -16.64 19.90 4.37
CA ARG A 336 -17.49 19.85 5.57
C ARG A 336 -17.22 21.02 6.52
N TYR A 337 -15.96 21.39 6.72
CA TYR A 337 -15.60 22.49 7.59
C TYR A 337 -16.06 23.83 7.02
N LEU A 338 -15.87 24.03 5.71
CA LEU A 338 -16.34 25.24 5.04
C LEU A 338 -17.86 25.38 5.10
N LEU A 339 -18.62 24.29 4.85
CA LEU A 339 -20.08 24.31 5.02
C LEU A 339 -20.48 24.67 6.46
N GLN A 340 -19.79 24.13 7.47
CA GLN A 340 -20.04 24.47 8.88
C GLN A 340 -19.66 25.92 9.19
N ALA A 341 -18.65 26.48 8.53
CA ALA A 341 -18.27 27.88 8.68
C ALA A 341 -19.31 28.81 8.07
N ILE A 342 -19.84 28.49 6.90
CA ILE A 342 -20.95 29.24 6.29
C ILE A 342 -22.18 29.20 7.21
N ASP A 343 -22.55 28.03 7.72
CA ASP A 343 -23.66 27.90 8.68
C ASP A 343 -23.43 28.73 9.94
N TYR A 344 -22.18 28.80 10.43
CA TYR A 344 -21.80 29.62 11.58
C TYR A 344 -22.01 31.11 11.32
N LEU A 345 -21.59 31.62 10.16
CA LEU A 345 -21.74 33.03 9.78
C LEU A 345 -23.23 33.42 9.60
N ILE A 346 -24.01 32.51 9.02
CA ILE A 346 -25.49 32.68 8.94
C ILE A 346 -26.13 32.71 10.33
N GLU A 347 -25.71 31.80 11.26
CA GLU A 347 -26.25 31.73 12.62
C GLU A 347 -25.92 33.00 13.44
N VAL A 348 -24.80 33.65 13.16
CA VAL A 348 -24.42 34.93 13.78
C VAL A 348 -25.25 36.08 13.26
N GLY A 349 -25.86 35.99 12.05
CA GLY A 349 -26.72 37.00 11.46
C GLY A 349 -26.03 37.92 10.45
N MET A 350 -24.92 37.45 9.83
CA MET A 350 -24.29 38.19 8.73
C MET A 350 -25.16 38.22 7.45
N ALA A 351 -25.08 39.29 6.70
CA ALA A 351 -25.71 39.41 5.39
C ALA A 351 -25.01 38.48 4.37
N THR A 352 -25.75 38.10 3.32
CA THR A 352 -25.25 37.12 2.32
C THR A 352 -24.02 37.60 1.57
N ASP A 353 -23.98 38.86 1.21
CA ASP A 353 -22.84 39.55 0.58
C ASP A 353 -21.62 39.61 1.48
N GLU A 354 -21.81 39.98 2.75
CA GLU A 354 -20.71 39.94 3.76
C GLU A 354 -20.14 38.53 3.94
N ILE A 355 -21.01 37.49 3.92
CA ILE A 355 -20.56 36.10 4.03
C ILE A 355 -19.75 35.69 2.78
N ALA A 356 -20.17 36.13 1.59
CA ALA A 356 -19.46 35.85 0.35
C ALA A 356 -18.04 36.42 0.39
N ASP A 357 -17.90 37.68 0.84
CA ASP A 357 -16.58 38.33 0.99
C ASP A 357 -15.68 37.63 1.97
N VAL A 358 -16.21 37.24 3.14
CA VAL A 358 -15.44 36.50 4.16
C VAL A 358 -15.03 35.11 3.65
N VAL A 359 -15.92 34.43 2.93
CA VAL A 359 -15.60 33.12 2.35
C VAL A 359 -14.55 33.23 1.26
N ALA A 360 -14.63 34.25 0.40
CA ALA A 360 -13.65 34.46 -0.67
C ALA A 360 -12.26 34.79 -0.12
N ASN A 361 -12.17 35.63 0.92
CA ASN A 361 -10.90 36.08 1.47
C ASN A 361 -10.25 35.04 2.42
N ASP A 362 -11.05 34.34 3.22
CA ASP A 362 -10.56 33.44 4.28
C ASP A 362 -10.87 31.95 4.01
N MET A 363 -11.08 31.54 2.76
CA MET A 363 -11.50 30.19 2.38
C MET A 363 -10.57 29.10 2.90
N GLU A 364 -9.26 29.32 2.82
CA GLU A 364 -8.26 28.36 3.31
C GLU A 364 -8.41 28.13 4.81
N PHE A 365 -8.56 29.19 5.58
CA PHE A 365 -8.71 29.10 7.02
C PHE A 365 -10.05 28.46 7.42
N LEU A 366 -11.17 28.87 6.79
CA LEU A 366 -12.50 28.33 7.06
C LEU A 366 -12.62 26.84 6.75
N SER A 367 -11.87 26.36 5.74
CA SER A 367 -11.82 24.95 5.35
C SER A 367 -10.86 24.10 6.19
N SER A 368 -9.92 24.72 6.91
CA SER A 368 -8.85 24.00 7.62
C SER A 368 -9.24 23.48 9.00
N SER A 369 -10.18 24.14 9.68
CA SER A 369 -10.50 23.85 11.07
C SER A 369 -12.01 23.90 11.36
N ARG A 370 -12.43 23.06 12.32
CA ARG A 370 -13.79 23.08 12.84
C ARG A 370 -14.01 24.27 13.77
N LEU A 371 -15.06 25.05 13.55
CA LEU A 371 -15.42 26.16 14.44
C LEU A 371 -16.20 25.70 15.70
N LYS A 372 -16.07 26.44 16.79
CA LYS A 372 -16.91 26.33 17.97
C LYS A 372 -18.29 26.92 17.64
N ARG A 373 -19.32 26.55 18.41
CA ARG A 373 -20.65 27.15 18.23
C ARG A 373 -20.63 28.65 18.59
N PRO A 374 -21.42 29.52 17.90
CA PRO A 374 -21.45 30.97 18.17
C PRO A 374 -21.67 31.29 19.66
N ASN A 375 -22.61 30.64 20.31
CA ASN A 375 -22.89 30.83 21.75
C ASN A 375 -21.71 30.49 22.67
N THR A 376 -20.79 29.61 22.23
CA THR A 376 -19.56 29.29 22.99
C THR A 376 -18.56 30.43 22.85
N VAL A 377 -18.42 30.97 21.64
CA VAL A 377 -17.52 32.09 21.36
C VAL A 377 -18.01 33.37 22.05
N CYS A 378 -19.31 33.66 22.00
CA CYS A 378 -19.90 34.77 22.73
C CYS A 378 -19.59 34.72 24.25
N ARG A 379 -19.66 33.52 24.84
CA ARG A 379 -19.36 33.30 26.26
C ARG A 379 -17.89 33.48 26.60
N GLU A 380 -17.01 33.02 25.71
CA GLU A 380 -15.55 33.17 25.85
C GLU A 380 -15.12 34.63 25.71
N LEU A 381 -15.72 35.37 24.79
CA LEU A 381 -15.44 36.78 24.56
C LEU A 381 -16.23 37.72 25.48
N LYS A 382 -17.21 37.20 26.25
CA LYS A 382 -18.12 37.97 27.14
C LYS A 382 -18.92 39.03 26.38
N VAL A 383 -19.33 38.74 25.14
CA VAL A 383 -20.12 39.61 24.27
C VAL A 383 -21.45 38.97 23.88
N GLY A 384 -22.45 39.77 23.53
CA GLY A 384 -23.67 39.31 22.91
C GLY A 384 -23.48 38.93 21.44
N ARG A 385 -24.59 38.46 20.80
CA ARG A 385 -24.53 38.12 19.35
C ARG A 385 -24.19 39.33 18.49
N ASP A 386 -24.79 40.48 18.80
CA ASP A 386 -24.55 41.73 18.04
C ASP A 386 -23.10 42.20 18.21
N GLY A 387 -22.54 42.07 19.39
CA GLY A 387 -21.13 42.35 19.64
C GLY A 387 -20.19 41.38 18.91
N LEU A 388 -20.56 40.08 18.82
CA LEU A 388 -19.80 39.12 18.03
C LEU A 388 -19.88 39.47 16.53
N LEU A 389 -21.04 39.87 16.01
CA LEU A 389 -21.22 40.28 14.63
C LEU A 389 -20.35 41.51 14.30
N GLN A 390 -20.33 42.50 15.18
CA GLN A 390 -19.50 43.70 15.01
C GLN A 390 -17.99 43.35 14.97
N ILE A 391 -17.53 42.48 15.87
CA ILE A 391 -16.13 42.03 15.91
C ILE A 391 -15.77 41.25 14.65
N ILE A 392 -16.70 40.43 14.11
CA ILE A 392 -16.48 39.70 12.84
C ILE A 392 -16.37 40.68 11.66
N ARG A 393 -17.18 41.74 11.62
CA ARG A 393 -17.09 42.77 10.60
C ARG A 393 -15.79 43.58 10.65
N GLU A 394 -15.25 43.82 11.84
CA GLU A 394 -13.99 44.56 12.02
C GLU A 394 -12.77 43.68 11.65
N ASP A 395 -12.73 42.44 12.08
CA ASP A 395 -11.64 41.48 11.81
C ASP A 395 -12.16 40.05 11.78
N PRO A 396 -12.66 39.56 10.62
CA PRO A 396 -13.18 38.19 10.48
C PRO A 396 -12.16 37.13 10.88
N SER A 397 -10.92 37.28 10.44
CA SER A 397 -9.90 36.25 10.63
C SER A 397 -9.47 36.09 12.10
N LYS A 398 -9.50 37.17 12.90
CA LYS A 398 -9.22 37.13 14.33
C LYS A 398 -10.26 36.34 15.10
N VAL A 399 -11.53 36.59 14.83
CA VAL A 399 -12.65 35.90 15.52
C VAL A 399 -12.71 34.44 15.08
N LEU A 400 -12.53 34.16 13.81
CA LEU A 400 -12.53 32.80 13.29
C LEU A 400 -11.39 31.97 13.88
N ARG A 401 -10.20 32.56 14.11
CA ARG A 401 -9.09 31.91 14.83
C ARG A 401 -9.44 31.57 16.28
N LEU A 402 -10.10 32.49 17.00
CA LEU A 402 -10.59 32.25 18.37
C LEU A 402 -11.70 31.19 18.40
N ALA A 403 -12.55 31.17 17.38
CA ALA A 403 -13.61 30.17 17.22
C ALA A 403 -13.09 28.78 16.83
N SER A 404 -11.87 28.68 16.31
CA SER A 404 -11.27 27.39 15.92
C SER A 404 -11.13 26.44 17.11
N LYS A 405 -11.50 25.16 16.93
CA LYS A 405 -11.32 24.08 17.92
C LYS A 405 -9.90 23.51 17.96
N SER A 406 -8.95 24.07 17.26
CA SER A 406 -7.56 23.62 17.37
C SER A 406 -7.11 23.81 18.82
N LYS A 407 -6.57 22.76 19.44
CA LYS A 407 -5.86 22.88 20.70
C LYS A 407 -4.73 23.88 20.45
N ALA A 408 -4.81 25.04 21.07
CA ALA A 408 -3.70 25.98 21.11
C ALA A 408 -2.52 25.31 21.85
N SER A 409 -1.70 24.58 21.12
CA SER A 409 -0.30 24.52 21.48
C SER A 409 0.21 25.94 21.20
N ALA A 410 0.64 26.63 22.22
CA ALA A 410 1.31 27.91 22.12
C ALA A 410 2.46 27.73 21.13
N SER A 411 2.22 27.93 19.87
CA SER A 411 3.24 28.03 18.85
C SER A 411 3.67 29.48 18.86
N LYS A 412 4.86 29.72 19.43
CA LYS A 412 5.73 30.80 19.02
C LYS A 412 5.54 30.99 17.52
N GLN A 413 5.34 32.24 17.09
CA GLN A 413 5.39 32.64 15.69
C GLN A 413 6.67 32.07 15.09
N VAL A 414 6.55 30.88 14.52
CA VAL A 414 7.50 30.39 13.54
C VAL A 414 6.94 30.91 12.22
N VAL A 415 7.46 32.05 11.79
CA VAL A 415 7.54 32.37 10.39
C VAL A 415 8.04 31.08 9.75
N SER A 416 7.16 30.37 9.07
CA SER A 416 7.47 29.12 8.37
C SER A 416 8.40 29.48 7.21
N ARG A 417 9.69 29.66 7.53
CA ARG A 417 10.75 29.35 6.60
C ARG A 417 10.67 27.84 6.43
N VAL A 418 9.92 27.38 5.41
CA VAL A 418 10.11 26.03 4.86
C VAL A 418 11.62 25.94 4.62
N PRO A 419 12.36 25.06 5.29
CA PRO A 419 13.80 24.99 5.07
C PRO A 419 14.02 24.76 3.58
N CYS A 420 14.88 25.51 2.93
CA CYS A 420 15.21 25.38 1.51
C CYS A 420 15.49 23.92 1.12
N ASN A 421 16.06 23.18 2.04
CA ASN A 421 16.35 21.75 1.93
C ASN A 421 15.12 20.86 1.69
N HIS A 422 13.92 21.26 2.15
CA HIS A 422 12.71 20.46 1.94
C HIS A 422 12.14 20.68 0.53
N LEU A 423 12.15 21.91 0.05
CA LEU A 423 11.71 22.26 -1.29
C LEU A 423 12.60 21.63 -2.38
N GLU A 424 13.92 21.66 -2.23
CA GLU A 424 14.86 21.03 -3.14
C GLU A 424 14.68 19.52 -3.21
N LYS A 425 14.47 18.88 -2.05
CA LYS A 425 14.23 17.44 -1.96
C LYS A 425 12.89 17.04 -2.58
N THR A 426 11.85 17.84 -2.37
CA THR A 426 10.53 17.66 -2.98
C THR A 426 10.64 17.79 -4.51
N SER A 427 11.32 18.81 -5.01
CA SER A 427 11.58 19.01 -6.44
C SER A 427 12.34 17.83 -7.07
N PHE A 428 13.32 17.25 -6.37
CA PHE A 428 14.01 16.05 -6.80
C PHE A 428 13.08 14.84 -6.90
N LEU A 429 12.22 14.62 -5.89
CA LEU A 429 11.28 13.50 -5.88
C LEU A 429 10.20 13.62 -6.97
N LEU A 430 9.74 14.84 -7.26
CA LEU A 430 8.83 15.08 -8.39
C LEU A 430 9.47 14.68 -9.72
N ARG A 431 10.75 14.99 -9.93
CA ARG A 431 11.51 14.55 -11.12
C ARG A 431 11.67 13.03 -11.19
N LEU A 432 11.71 12.34 -10.06
CA LEU A 432 11.72 10.88 -10.00
C LEU A 432 10.34 10.25 -10.27
N GLY A 433 9.30 11.08 -10.54
CA GLY A 433 7.96 10.61 -10.86
C GLY A 433 7.11 10.26 -9.64
N TYR A 434 7.45 10.79 -8.45
CA TYR A 434 6.53 10.76 -7.31
C TYR A 434 5.47 11.84 -7.49
N ALA A 435 4.20 11.52 -7.29
CA ALA A 435 3.13 12.50 -7.33
C ALA A 435 3.20 13.45 -6.13
N GLU A 436 3.01 14.73 -6.36
CA GLU A 436 3.04 15.75 -5.32
C GLU A 436 2.00 15.44 -4.24
N ASN A 437 2.38 15.57 -2.97
CA ASN A 437 1.54 15.29 -1.80
C ASN A 437 1.00 13.85 -1.69
N SER A 438 1.51 12.90 -2.48
CA SER A 438 1.16 11.49 -2.35
C SER A 438 1.73 10.88 -1.06
N GLU A 439 1.08 9.82 -0.56
CA GLU A 439 1.58 9.09 0.61
C GLU A 439 2.96 8.47 0.31
N GLU A 440 3.19 8.05 -0.93
CA GLU A 440 4.46 7.51 -1.41
C GLU A 440 5.56 8.57 -1.36
N MET A 441 5.25 9.81 -1.77
CA MET A 441 6.18 10.95 -1.66
C MET A 441 6.50 11.27 -0.20
N MET A 442 5.51 11.25 0.68
CA MET A 442 5.72 11.47 2.13
C MET A 442 6.58 10.36 2.76
N LYS A 443 6.41 9.11 2.33
CA LYS A 443 7.27 7.99 2.72
C LYS A 443 8.69 8.16 2.17
N ALA A 444 8.82 8.58 0.91
CA ALA A 444 10.10 8.84 0.24
C ALA A 444 10.86 9.99 0.91
N LEU A 445 10.20 11.11 1.25
CA LEU A 445 10.79 12.24 1.98
C LEU A 445 11.41 11.82 3.32
N LYS A 446 10.78 10.87 4.02
CA LYS A 446 11.32 10.31 5.27
C LYS A 446 12.44 9.30 5.03
N LYS A 447 12.39 8.55 3.93
CA LYS A 447 13.30 7.45 3.63
C LYS A 447 14.64 7.92 3.05
N PHE A 448 14.64 8.91 2.16
CA PHE A 448 15.87 9.46 1.60
C PHE A 448 16.58 10.39 2.60
N ARG A 449 17.89 10.23 2.72
CA ARG A 449 18.75 11.05 3.57
C ARG A 449 19.56 12.02 2.71
N GLY A 450 19.66 13.28 3.15
CA GLY A 450 20.39 14.33 2.46
C GLY A 450 19.49 15.40 1.84
N ARG A 451 20.12 16.41 1.24
CA ARG A 451 19.47 17.51 0.53
C ARG A 451 19.15 17.11 -0.91
N GLY A 452 18.33 17.90 -1.59
CA GLY A 452 17.95 17.64 -2.97
C GLY A 452 19.12 17.62 -3.94
N ASP A 453 20.08 18.53 -3.78
CA ASP A 453 21.33 18.60 -4.55
C ASP A 453 22.17 17.32 -4.41
N GLN A 454 22.34 16.83 -3.19
CA GLN A 454 23.09 15.61 -2.90
C GLN A 454 22.40 14.35 -3.45
N LEU A 455 21.07 14.31 -3.43
CA LEU A 455 20.31 13.21 -4.02
C LEU A 455 20.43 13.24 -5.54
N GLN A 456 20.40 14.43 -6.15
CA GLN A 456 20.61 14.60 -7.58
C GLN A 456 22.02 14.17 -7.99
N GLU A 457 23.06 14.60 -7.27
CA GLU A 457 24.45 14.18 -7.53
C GLU A 457 24.62 12.65 -7.54
N ARG A 458 23.92 11.96 -6.61
CA ARG A 458 23.97 10.49 -6.53
C ARG A 458 23.16 9.82 -7.65
N PHE A 459 22.10 10.46 -8.09
CA PHE A 459 21.34 10.04 -9.27
C PHE A 459 22.19 10.19 -10.53
N ASP A 460 22.78 11.36 -10.71
CA ASP A 460 23.58 11.69 -11.89
C ASP A 460 24.78 10.76 -12.03
N CYS A 461 25.41 10.34 -10.94
CA CYS A 461 26.53 9.42 -11.01
C CYS A 461 26.15 8.01 -11.53
N LEU A 462 24.90 7.58 -11.39
CA LEU A 462 24.40 6.34 -12.00
C LEU A 462 24.18 6.52 -13.51
N VAL A 463 23.70 7.70 -13.92
CA VAL A 463 23.55 8.05 -15.35
C VAL A 463 24.92 8.25 -16.01
N GLU A 464 25.84 8.95 -15.35
CA GLU A 464 27.24 9.12 -15.80
C GLU A 464 27.97 7.77 -15.98
N ALA A 465 27.61 6.76 -15.19
CA ALA A 465 28.15 5.41 -15.32
C ALA A 465 27.63 4.67 -16.59
N GLY A 466 26.65 5.20 -17.30
CA GLY A 466 26.10 4.66 -18.55
C GLY A 466 24.70 4.04 -18.44
N LEU A 467 23.99 4.20 -17.32
CA LEU A 467 22.61 3.74 -17.19
C LEU A 467 21.62 4.77 -17.75
N ASP A 468 20.59 4.32 -18.45
CA ASP A 468 19.49 5.17 -18.90
C ASP A 468 18.72 5.78 -17.70
N CYS A 469 18.25 7.04 -17.85
CA CYS A 469 17.51 7.73 -16.78
C CYS A 469 16.30 6.96 -16.27
N ASN A 470 15.54 6.29 -17.15
CA ASN A 470 14.37 5.51 -16.75
C ASN A 470 14.78 4.25 -15.98
N VAL A 471 15.87 3.61 -16.39
CA VAL A 471 16.46 2.47 -15.68
C VAL A 471 16.91 2.91 -14.28
N VAL A 472 17.59 4.05 -14.15
CA VAL A 472 18.01 4.61 -12.85
C VAL A 472 16.80 4.92 -11.97
N MET A 473 15.73 5.51 -12.52
CA MET A 473 14.49 5.75 -11.77
C MET A 473 13.89 4.44 -11.25
N ASN A 474 13.86 3.38 -12.06
CA ASN A 474 13.35 2.08 -11.65
C ASN A 474 14.24 1.43 -10.58
N ILE A 475 15.56 1.51 -10.71
CA ILE A 475 16.52 1.06 -9.69
C ILE A 475 16.26 1.75 -8.35
N ILE A 476 16.05 3.07 -8.35
CA ILE A 476 15.80 3.83 -7.12
C ILE A 476 14.43 3.50 -6.51
N LYS A 477 13.40 3.30 -7.32
CA LYS A 477 12.07 2.87 -6.83
C LYS A 477 12.15 1.51 -6.14
N GLN A 478 12.90 0.56 -6.68
CA GLN A 478 13.08 -0.78 -6.11
C GLN A 478 14.05 -0.78 -4.91
N ALA A 479 15.14 -0.03 -5.00
CA ALA A 479 16.20 0.02 -4.00
C ALA A 479 16.53 1.47 -3.54
N PRO A 480 15.60 2.17 -2.87
CA PRO A 480 15.77 3.58 -2.51
C PRO A 480 16.97 3.86 -1.61
N MET A 481 17.46 2.85 -0.89
CA MET A 481 18.65 2.97 -0.03
C MET A 481 19.94 3.26 -0.81
N VAL A 482 19.96 3.07 -2.12
CA VAL A 482 21.10 3.42 -2.99
C VAL A 482 21.44 4.89 -2.85
N LEU A 483 20.44 5.78 -2.88
CA LEU A 483 20.64 7.22 -2.74
C LEU A 483 20.98 7.68 -1.31
N ASN A 484 21.01 6.80 -0.33
CA ASN A 484 21.46 7.12 1.03
C ASN A 484 22.97 6.90 1.24
N GLN A 485 23.69 6.48 0.20
CA GLN A 485 25.14 6.29 0.19
C GLN A 485 25.82 7.51 -0.45
N SER A 486 27.14 7.70 -0.22
CA SER A 486 27.90 8.73 -0.90
C SER A 486 28.16 8.37 -2.37
N LYS A 487 28.35 9.38 -3.22
CA LYS A 487 28.74 9.22 -4.63
C LYS A 487 29.92 8.26 -4.79
N ASP A 488 30.96 8.43 -3.99
CA ASP A 488 32.17 7.60 -4.05
C ASP A 488 31.90 6.13 -3.81
N VAL A 489 31.00 5.79 -2.88
CA VAL A 489 30.63 4.41 -2.58
C VAL A 489 29.84 3.81 -3.75
N ILE A 490 28.94 4.57 -4.36
CA ILE A 490 28.17 4.13 -5.53
C ILE A 490 29.12 3.85 -6.70
N VAL A 491 30.03 4.78 -7.01
CA VAL A 491 31.02 4.65 -8.08
C VAL A 491 31.93 3.43 -7.84
N LYS A 492 32.42 3.26 -6.61
CA LYS A 492 33.23 2.06 -6.25
C LYS A 492 32.49 0.74 -6.48
N LYS A 493 31.20 0.70 -6.16
CA LYS A 493 30.38 -0.50 -6.37
C LYS A 493 30.15 -0.77 -7.85
N ILE A 494 29.90 0.25 -8.66
CA ILE A 494 29.76 0.11 -10.11
C ILE A 494 31.08 -0.37 -10.72
N SER A 495 32.21 0.26 -10.37
CA SER A 495 33.53 -0.16 -10.83
C SER A 495 33.87 -1.58 -10.41
N CYS A 496 33.52 -2.00 -9.19
CA CYS A 496 33.66 -3.36 -8.74
C CYS A 496 32.79 -4.33 -9.60
N LEU A 497 31.55 -3.98 -9.88
CA LEU A 497 30.65 -4.81 -10.67
C LEU A 497 31.23 -5.10 -12.07
N THR A 498 31.66 -4.06 -12.76
CA THR A 498 32.13 -4.16 -14.15
C THR A 498 33.55 -4.67 -14.27
N ASN A 499 34.47 -4.11 -13.49
CA ASN A 499 35.91 -4.36 -13.65
C ASN A 499 36.41 -5.55 -12.82
N CYS A 500 35.86 -5.78 -11.61
CA CYS A 500 36.33 -6.86 -10.73
C CYS A 500 35.48 -8.12 -10.88
N LEU A 501 34.16 -7.95 -10.96
CA LEU A 501 33.23 -9.09 -10.99
C LEU A 501 32.91 -9.54 -12.43
N GLY A 502 33.15 -8.68 -13.44
CA GLY A 502 32.93 -8.99 -14.84
C GLY A 502 31.46 -9.11 -15.24
N TYR A 503 30.54 -8.48 -14.51
CA TYR A 503 29.13 -8.41 -14.89
C TYR A 503 28.85 -7.13 -15.68
N PRO A 504 27.99 -7.20 -16.70
CA PRO A 504 27.59 -6.01 -17.43
C PRO A 504 26.75 -5.08 -16.56
N LEU A 505 26.78 -3.80 -16.86
CA LEU A 505 26.11 -2.75 -16.07
C LEU A 505 24.58 -2.95 -15.99
N GLU A 506 23.98 -3.51 -17.04
CA GLU A 506 22.57 -3.86 -17.16
C GLU A 506 22.12 -4.89 -16.09
N SER A 507 23.07 -5.60 -15.49
CA SER A 507 22.79 -6.50 -14.36
C SER A 507 22.20 -5.77 -13.16
N LEU A 508 22.38 -4.47 -13.05
CA LEU A 508 21.78 -3.61 -12.02
C LEU A 508 20.27 -3.44 -12.22
N GLU A 509 19.78 -3.53 -13.44
CA GLU A 509 18.33 -3.49 -13.69
C GLU A 509 17.64 -4.76 -13.15
N ALA A 510 18.26 -5.92 -13.39
CA ALA A 510 17.76 -7.19 -12.90
C ALA A 510 17.90 -7.35 -11.37
N PHE A 511 18.94 -6.74 -10.79
CA PHE A 511 19.21 -6.83 -9.34
C PHE A 511 19.69 -5.50 -8.73
N PRO A 512 18.80 -4.49 -8.58
CA PRO A 512 19.13 -3.19 -7.99
C PRO A 512 19.69 -3.26 -6.56
N ALA A 513 19.28 -4.28 -5.80
CA ALA A 513 19.72 -4.49 -4.44
C ALA A 513 21.24 -4.70 -4.32
N TYR A 514 21.96 -5.04 -5.39
CA TYR A 514 23.41 -5.11 -5.41
C TYR A 514 24.06 -3.85 -4.82
N LEU A 515 23.59 -2.69 -5.23
CA LEU A 515 24.11 -1.39 -4.77
C LEU A 515 23.86 -1.13 -3.27
N CYS A 516 22.94 -1.87 -2.64
CA CYS A 516 22.66 -1.73 -1.21
C CYS A 516 23.54 -2.61 -0.32
N TYR A 517 24.20 -3.64 -0.88
CA TYR A 517 25.09 -4.49 -0.11
C TYR A 517 26.42 -3.82 0.23
N ASP A 518 27.02 -4.25 1.34
CA ASP A 518 28.34 -3.81 1.73
C ASP A 518 29.41 -4.37 0.78
N MET A 519 30.44 -3.57 0.47
CA MET A 519 31.56 -3.95 -0.39
C MET A 519 32.28 -5.20 0.11
N ASP A 520 32.39 -5.30 1.41
CA ASP A 520 33.06 -6.44 2.05
C ASP A 520 32.30 -7.75 1.82
N ARG A 521 30.96 -7.68 1.90
CA ARG A 521 30.11 -8.84 1.60
C ARG A 521 30.21 -9.23 0.13
N ILE A 522 30.21 -8.24 -0.75
CA ILE A 522 30.34 -8.45 -2.20
C ILE A 522 31.66 -9.17 -2.49
N ASN A 523 32.77 -8.59 -2.06
CA ASN A 523 34.11 -9.11 -2.34
C ASN A 523 34.32 -10.50 -1.73
N LEU A 524 33.94 -10.69 -0.47
CA LEU A 524 34.14 -11.95 0.24
C LEU A 524 33.39 -13.12 -0.44
N ARG A 525 32.11 -12.90 -0.78
CA ARG A 525 31.31 -13.95 -1.41
C ARG A 525 31.75 -14.23 -2.85
N PHE A 526 32.13 -13.18 -3.56
CA PHE A 526 32.61 -13.35 -4.92
C PHE A 526 33.97 -14.05 -4.96
N SER A 527 34.91 -13.73 -4.06
CA SER A 527 36.18 -14.44 -3.96
C SER A 527 36.00 -15.93 -3.67
N MET A 528 35.05 -16.26 -2.77
CA MET A 528 34.71 -17.67 -2.52
C MET A 528 34.14 -18.36 -3.75
N TYR A 529 33.25 -17.67 -4.49
CA TYR A 529 32.69 -18.20 -5.73
C TYR A 529 33.76 -18.41 -6.80
N MET A 530 34.68 -17.46 -6.98
CA MET A 530 35.78 -17.59 -7.94
C MET A 530 36.68 -18.79 -7.60
N TRP A 531 37.04 -18.97 -6.33
CA TRP A 531 37.80 -20.13 -5.89
C TRP A 531 37.08 -21.46 -6.17
N LEU A 532 35.75 -21.52 -5.93
CA LEU A 532 34.95 -22.70 -6.27
C LEU A 532 34.90 -22.97 -7.78
N ARG A 533 34.91 -21.93 -8.61
CA ARG A 533 35.00 -22.09 -10.07
C ARG A 533 36.34 -22.68 -10.49
N GLU A 534 37.45 -22.23 -9.92
CA GLU A 534 38.79 -22.77 -10.16
C GLU A 534 38.86 -24.26 -9.77
N LYS A 535 38.23 -24.63 -8.66
CA LYS A 535 38.09 -26.02 -8.22
C LYS A 535 37.03 -26.82 -9.00
N ARG A 536 36.37 -26.23 -9.99
CA ARG A 536 35.25 -26.81 -10.77
C ARG A 536 34.08 -27.30 -9.89
N ALA A 537 33.91 -26.73 -8.73
CA ALA A 537 32.86 -27.06 -7.76
C ALA A 537 31.62 -26.12 -7.86
N ALA A 538 31.67 -25.10 -8.71
CA ALA A 538 30.55 -24.20 -8.97
C ALA A 538 30.29 -24.02 -10.46
N LYS A 539 29.04 -23.63 -10.79
CA LYS A 539 28.62 -23.32 -12.17
C LYS A 539 29.47 -22.15 -12.72
N PRO A 540 29.78 -22.14 -14.01
CA PRO A 540 30.59 -21.08 -14.65
C PRO A 540 29.97 -19.68 -14.50
N THR A 541 28.64 -19.58 -14.54
CA THR A 541 27.91 -18.34 -14.43
C THR A 541 26.83 -18.48 -13.36
N LEU A 542 26.81 -17.55 -12.40
CA LEU A 542 25.76 -17.41 -11.40
C LEU A 542 25.23 -15.97 -11.44
N SER A 543 23.94 -15.78 -11.15
CA SER A 543 23.40 -14.42 -11.03
C SER A 543 23.90 -13.74 -9.77
N LEU A 544 24.00 -12.41 -9.80
CA LEU A 544 24.36 -11.58 -8.64
C LEU A 544 23.43 -11.83 -7.45
N SER A 545 22.13 -12.00 -7.72
CA SER A 545 21.13 -12.27 -6.69
C SER A 545 21.38 -13.59 -5.97
N THR A 546 21.77 -14.63 -6.70
CA THR A 546 22.09 -15.94 -6.13
C THR A 546 23.26 -15.88 -5.14
N LEU A 547 24.29 -15.09 -5.47
CA LEU A 547 25.47 -14.93 -4.63
C LEU A 547 25.21 -14.03 -3.40
N LEU A 548 24.47 -12.95 -3.57
CA LEU A 548 24.41 -11.87 -2.59
C LEU A 548 23.12 -11.85 -1.75
N ALA A 549 21.99 -12.32 -2.28
CA ALA A 549 20.71 -12.19 -1.59
C ALA A 549 20.52 -13.20 -0.44
N CYS A 550 21.19 -14.35 -0.48
CA CYS A 550 21.03 -15.36 0.55
C CYS A 550 21.68 -14.93 1.89
N SER A 551 21.21 -15.51 3.01
CA SER A 551 21.84 -15.32 4.34
C SER A 551 23.26 -15.88 4.38
N ASP A 552 24.07 -15.48 5.38
CA ASP A 552 25.45 -15.99 5.52
C ASP A 552 25.47 -17.49 5.83
N ALA A 553 24.53 -17.96 6.64
CA ALA A 553 24.39 -19.39 6.94
C ALA A 553 24.03 -20.20 5.67
N ARG A 554 23.12 -19.66 4.84
CA ARG A 554 22.74 -20.29 3.58
C ARG A 554 23.89 -20.25 2.57
N PHE A 555 24.62 -19.14 2.50
CA PHE A 555 25.81 -19.04 1.66
C PHE A 555 26.89 -20.07 2.08
N ALA A 556 27.13 -20.22 3.37
CA ALA A 556 28.07 -21.22 3.89
C ALA A 556 27.67 -22.63 3.45
N ARG A 557 26.40 -23.02 3.66
CA ARG A 557 25.92 -24.36 3.28
C ARG A 557 26.05 -24.65 1.77
N TYR A 558 25.77 -23.69 0.91
CA TYR A 558 25.72 -23.93 -0.54
C TYR A 558 27.01 -23.60 -1.29
N TYR A 559 27.91 -22.81 -0.70
CA TYR A 559 29.14 -22.35 -1.36
C TYR A 559 30.40 -22.55 -0.54
N VAL A 560 30.33 -22.78 0.77
CA VAL A 560 31.49 -23.05 1.60
C VAL A 560 31.61 -24.54 1.85
N ASP A 561 30.54 -25.18 2.32
CA ASP A 561 30.54 -26.57 2.76
C ASP A 561 30.46 -27.57 1.59
N ILE A 562 30.27 -27.09 0.35
CA ILE A 562 30.19 -27.95 -0.84
C ILE A 562 31.52 -28.58 -1.22
N HIS A 563 32.65 -27.98 -0.81
CA HIS A 563 33.99 -28.46 -1.08
C HIS A 563 34.71 -28.75 0.22
N PRO A 564 35.47 -29.88 0.35
CA PRO A 564 36.16 -30.22 1.59
C PRO A 564 37.10 -29.14 2.13
N GLU A 565 37.79 -28.41 1.25
CA GLU A 565 38.69 -27.30 1.61
C GLU A 565 37.93 -25.95 1.77
N GLY A 566 36.63 -25.92 1.50
CA GLY A 566 35.84 -24.71 1.50
C GLY A 566 35.79 -23.95 2.83
N PRO A 567 35.56 -24.61 3.97
CA PRO A 567 35.61 -23.96 5.28
C PRO A 567 36.94 -23.30 5.60
N ALA A 568 38.05 -23.97 5.29
CA ALA A 568 39.41 -23.43 5.50
C ALA A 568 39.66 -22.19 4.61
N MET A 569 39.26 -22.25 3.34
CA MET A 569 39.37 -21.12 2.41
C MET A 569 38.51 -19.95 2.87
N TRP A 570 37.29 -20.21 3.32
CA TRP A 570 36.37 -19.16 3.80
C TRP A 570 36.93 -18.41 5.02
N GLU A 571 37.52 -19.13 5.98
CA GLU A 571 38.18 -18.50 7.13
C GLU A 571 39.44 -17.73 6.73
N SER A 572 40.23 -18.24 5.76
CA SER A 572 41.36 -17.51 5.18
C SER A 572 40.95 -16.18 4.58
N LEU A 573 39.89 -16.15 3.75
CA LEU A 573 39.35 -14.94 3.14
C LEU A 573 38.86 -13.94 4.20
N LYS A 574 38.20 -14.39 5.26
CA LYS A 574 37.78 -13.53 6.37
C LYS A 574 38.99 -12.95 7.15
N ASN A 575 40.07 -13.71 7.32
CA ASN A 575 41.24 -13.26 8.06
C ASN A 575 42.09 -12.28 7.23
N GLN A 576 42.24 -12.49 5.93
CA GLN A 576 42.89 -11.52 5.02
C GLN A 576 42.21 -10.16 5.10
N LYS A 577 40.87 -10.14 5.20
CA LYS A 577 40.09 -8.92 5.38
C LYS A 577 40.42 -8.21 6.70
N LYS A 578 40.58 -8.92 7.81
CA LYS A 578 40.91 -8.32 9.12
C LYS A 578 42.27 -7.64 9.11
N LEU A 579 43.23 -8.20 8.36
CA LEU A 579 44.56 -7.64 8.21
C LEU A 579 44.62 -6.40 7.30
N SER A 580 43.72 -6.31 6.29
CA SER A 580 43.64 -5.14 5.41
C SER A 580 42.83 -3.95 5.99
N ALA A 581 42.16 -4.17 7.12
CA ALA A 581 41.37 -3.14 7.83
C ALA A 581 42.12 -2.54 9.04
N GLN A 582 43.31 -3.05 9.40
CA GLN A 582 44.28 -2.47 10.33
C GLN A 582 45.32 -1.64 9.57
#